data_508764df1d80267b7f749a6051c75cff
#
_entry.id   508764df1d80267b7f749a6051c75cff
#
_cell.length_a   1.000
_cell.length_b   1.000
_cell.length_c   1.000
_cell.angle_alpha   90.00
_cell.angle_beta   90.00
_cell.angle_gamma   90.00
#
_symmetry.space_group_name_H-M   'P 1'
#
loop_
_entity.id
_entity.type
_entity.pdbx_description
1 polymer ?
#
loop_
_entity_poly.entity_id
_entity_poly.type
_entity_poly.pdbx_seq_one_letter_code
_entity_poly.pdbx_strand_id
1 'polypeptide(L)'
;MRPQCSKKHRPQACASHCSRRAFTLIEIMVVVIVIGVLATLIIPTLFGRAGKAKTAVAKQKITAIETAIQLFEQDYSRFPETLQELVQPPADVPADQLSPPTLKAKDLKDPWGNDFVYRFPGNNFTYDLISLGADGAQGGEGEAADVTNY
;
A
#
# COMPACT_ATOMS: atom_id res chain seq x y z
N MET A 1 51.74 72.77 32.74
CA MET A 1 51.42 71.43 32.44
C MET A 1 49.95 71.36 32.04
N ARG A 2 49.63 71.12 30.73
CA ARG A 2 48.25 71.01 30.23
C ARG A 2 47.96 69.55 29.97
N PRO A 3 46.80 69.01 30.44
CA PRO A 3 46.43 67.63 30.11
C PRO A 3 45.80 67.54 28.72
N GLN A 4 46.24 66.55 27.96
CA GLN A 4 45.81 66.21 26.60
C GLN A 4 44.42 65.53 26.62
N CYS A 5 43.53 66.09 25.82
CA CYS A 5 42.16 65.53 25.64
C CYS A 5 42.21 64.36 24.65
N SER A 6 41.96 63.13 25.11
CA SER A 6 41.90 61.95 24.33
C SER A 6 40.53 61.87 23.57
N LYS A 7 40.64 61.88 22.20
CA LYS A 7 39.47 61.70 21.33
C LYS A 7 39.02 60.21 21.33
N LYS A 8 37.89 59.88 21.94
CA LYS A 8 37.22 58.56 21.80
C LYS A 8 36.65 58.42 20.41
N HIS A 9 37.23 57.49 19.63
CA HIS A 9 36.61 56.97 18.39
C HIS A 9 35.34 56.22 18.72
N ARG A 10 34.16 56.64 18.23
CA ARG A 10 32.93 55.91 18.20
C ARG A 10 32.97 54.95 17.00
N PRO A 11 32.73 53.64 17.17
CA PRO A 11 32.54 52.74 16.02
C PRO A 11 31.19 53.07 15.35
N GLN A 12 31.25 53.36 14.06
CA GLN A 12 30.07 53.48 13.21
C GLN A 12 29.50 52.07 12.98
N ALA A 13 28.33 51.79 13.52
CA ALA A 13 27.59 50.59 13.22
C ALA A 13 27.11 50.65 11.77
N CYS A 14 27.70 49.81 10.91
CA CYS A 14 27.14 49.49 9.59
C CYS A 14 25.81 48.79 9.77
N ALA A 15 24.73 49.55 9.63
CA ALA A 15 23.40 48.95 9.48
C ALA A 15 23.32 48.26 8.10
N SER A 16 23.56 46.94 8.08
CA SER A 16 23.27 46.11 6.91
C SER A 16 21.77 46.14 6.67
N HIS A 17 21.35 46.89 5.67
CA HIS A 17 19.97 46.90 5.18
C HIS A 17 19.68 45.49 4.57
N CYS A 18 19.18 44.59 5.38
CA CYS A 18 18.63 43.35 4.89
C CYS A 18 17.33 43.70 4.14
N SER A 19 17.44 43.83 2.82
CA SER A 19 16.27 44.03 1.94
C SER A 19 15.39 42.80 2.01
N ARG A 20 14.38 42.84 2.86
CA ARG A 20 13.29 41.83 2.85
C ARG A 20 12.49 42.06 1.59
N ARG A 21 12.65 41.15 0.62
CA ARG A 21 11.81 41.10 -0.57
C ARG A 21 10.41 40.77 -0.09
N ALA A 22 9.51 41.74 -0.14
CA ALA A 22 8.07 41.51 0.12
C ALA A 22 7.49 40.86 -1.13
N PHE A 23 6.86 39.72 -0.96
CA PHE A 23 6.11 39.08 -2.05
C PHE A 23 4.88 39.89 -2.41
N THR A 24 4.61 40.04 -3.69
CA THR A 24 3.41 40.71 -4.16
C THR A 24 2.22 39.75 -4.18
N LEU A 25 1.01 40.26 -3.95
CA LEU A 25 -0.21 39.47 -4.01
C LEU A 25 -0.39 38.81 -5.38
N ILE A 26 -0.03 39.51 -6.45
CA ILE A 26 -0.10 38.99 -7.82
C ILE A 26 0.86 37.81 -8.03
N GLU A 27 2.05 37.83 -7.44
CA GLU A 27 3.05 36.76 -7.56
C GLU A 27 2.52 35.44 -6.95
N ILE A 28 1.89 35.52 -5.78
CA ILE A 28 1.27 34.34 -5.16
C ILE A 28 0.06 33.87 -5.98
N MET A 29 -0.75 34.80 -6.51
CA MET A 29 -1.91 34.47 -7.35
C MET A 29 -1.50 33.69 -8.61
N VAL A 30 -0.45 34.14 -9.30
CA VAL A 30 0.06 33.46 -10.50
C VAL A 30 0.59 32.06 -10.16
N VAL A 31 1.33 31.94 -9.07
CA VAL A 31 1.86 30.62 -8.61
C VAL A 31 0.72 29.62 -8.34
N VAL A 32 -0.33 30.05 -7.62
CA VAL A 32 -1.48 29.18 -7.33
C VAL A 32 -2.21 28.76 -8.59
N ILE A 33 -2.39 29.67 -9.58
CA ILE A 33 -3.00 29.33 -10.87
C ILE A 33 -2.15 28.28 -11.60
N VAL A 34 -0.84 28.49 -11.68
CA VAL A 34 0.06 27.55 -12.36
C VAL A 34 0.05 26.18 -11.70
N ILE A 35 0.13 26.12 -10.37
CA ILE A 35 0.04 24.84 -9.62
C ILE A 35 -1.32 24.18 -9.86
N GLY A 36 -2.42 24.94 -9.87
CA GLY A 36 -3.76 24.43 -10.15
C GLY A 36 -3.87 23.76 -11.53
N VAL A 37 -3.33 24.41 -12.55
CA VAL A 37 -3.31 23.85 -13.92
C VAL A 37 -2.45 22.58 -13.99
N LEU A 38 -1.26 22.59 -13.38
CA LEU A 38 -0.38 21.40 -13.38
C LEU A 38 -1.00 20.23 -12.60
N ALA A 39 -1.68 20.50 -11.50
CA ALA A 39 -2.34 19.47 -10.70
C ALA A 39 -3.38 18.68 -11.49
N THR A 40 -4.15 19.33 -12.37
CA THR A 40 -5.17 18.66 -13.20
C THR A 40 -4.60 17.64 -14.19
N LEU A 41 -3.34 17.80 -14.61
CA LEU A 41 -2.66 16.88 -15.53
C LEU A 41 -2.07 15.65 -14.80
N ILE A 42 -1.69 15.80 -13.52
CA ILE A 42 -0.99 14.76 -12.76
C ILE A 42 -1.97 13.79 -12.09
N ILE A 43 -3.09 14.30 -11.57
CA ILE A 43 -4.05 13.52 -10.78
C ILE A 43 -4.54 12.25 -11.49
N PRO A 44 -5.01 12.27 -12.76
CA PRO A 44 -5.54 11.08 -13.42
C PRO A 44 -4.52 9.96 -13.61
N THR A 45 -3.23 10.29 -13.79
CA THR A 45 -2.17 9.29 -13.98
C THR A 45 -1.81 8.52 -12.70
N LEU A 46 -2.06 9.09 -11.54
CA LEU A 46 -1.76 8.44 -10.26
C LEU A 46 -2.80 7.38 -9.88
N PHE A 47 -4.09 7.64 -10.12
CA PHE A 47 -5.17 6.70 -9.78
C PHE A 47 -5.06 5.39 -10.57
N GLY A 48 -4.80 5.43 -11.88
CA GLY A 48 -4.67 4.22 -12.70
C GLY A 48 -3.43 3.36 -12.39
N ARG A 49 -2.39 3.93 -11.77
CA ARG A 49 -1.20 3.18 -11.35
C ARG A 49 -1.40 2.46 -10.03
N ALA A 50 -2.15 3.06 -9.10
CA ALA A 50 -2.44 2.48 -7.80
C ALA A 50 -3.25 1.18 -7.93
N GLY A 51 -4.23 1.14 -8.84
CA GLY A 51 -5.02 -0.06 -9.09
C GLY A 51 -4.21 -1.22 -9.66
N LYS A 52 -3.37 -0.95 -10.66
CA LYS A 52 -2.46 -1.97 -11.23
C LYS A 52 -1.51 -2.54 -10.18
N ALA A 53 -1.01 -1.71 -9.26
CA ALA A 53 -0.16 -2.15 -8.15
C ALA A 53 -0.93 -3.09 -7.21
N LYS A 54 -2.18 -2.76 -6.83
CA LYS A 54 -3.02 -3.62 -6.01
C LYS A 54 -3.33 -4.96 -6.68
N THR A 55 -3.66 -4.97 -7.98
CA THR A 55 -3.86 -6.21 -8.73
C THR A 55 -2.61 -7.09 -8.73
N ALA A 56 -1.41 -6.50 -8.88
CA ALA A 56 -0.16 -7.26 -8.80
C ALA A 56 0.05 -7.86 -7.39
N VAL A 57 -0.25 -7.10 -6.33
CA VAL A 57 -0.18 -7.60 -4.94
C VAL A 57 -1.22 -8.71 -4.71
N ALA A 58 -2.43 -8.60 -5.27
CA ALA A 58 -3.44 -9.66 -5.18
C ALA A 58 -2.95 -10.97 -5.80
N LYS A 59 -2.34 -10.91 -6.99
CA LYS A 59 -1.71 -12.09 -7.65
C LYS A 59 -0.62 -12.72 -6.79
N GLN A 60 0.26 -11.91 -6.20
CA GLN A 60 1.31 -12.42 -5.29
C GLN A 60 0.71 -13.11 -4.06
N LYS A 61 -0.37 -12.57 -3.50
CA LYS A 61 -1.07 -13.18 -2.36
C LYS A 61 -1.73 -14.50 -2.76
N ILE A 62 -2.36 -14.57 -3.93
CA ILE A 62 -2.90 -15.82 -4.48
C ILE A 62 -1.81 -16.88 -4.55
N THR A 63 -0.65 -16.58 -5.17
CA THR A 63 0.48 -17.52 -5.25
C THR A 63 1.00 -17.94 -3.86
N ALA A 64 1.02 -17.04 -2.89
CA ALA A 64 1.42 -17.38 -1.52
C ALA A 64 0.41 -18.32 -0.85
N ILE A 65 -0.90 -18.10 -1.06
CA ILE A 65 -1.97 -18.98 -0.54
C ILE A 65 -1.91 -20.34 -1.23
N GLU A 66 -1.69 -20.40 -2.55
CA GLU A 66 -1.50 -21.66 -3.30
C GLU A 66 -0.33 -22.48 -2.74
N THR A 67 0.81 -21.82 -2.47
CA THR A 67 1.96 -22.47 -1.83
C THR A 67 1.59 -23.04 -0.47
N ALA A 68 0.83 -22.30 0.33
CA ALA A 68 0.36 -22.76 1.63
C ALA A 68 -0.61 -23.93 1.53
N ILE A 69 -1.50 -23.94 0.52
CA ILE A 69 -2.41 -25.07 0.24
C ILE A 69 -1.62 -26.32 -0.13
N GLN A 70 -0.57 -26.18 -0.97
CA GLN A 70 0.30 -27.30 -1.35
C GLN A 70 1.07 -27.87 -0.16
N LEU A 71 1.57 -27.02 0.73
CA LEU A 71 2.23 -27.47 1.97
C LEU A 71 1.24 -28.18 2.89
N PHE A 72 0.02 -27.65 3.02
CA PHE A 72 -1.05 -28.28 3.78
C PHE A 72 -1.40 -29.69 3.24
N GLU A 73 -1.49 -29.81 1.90
CA GLU A 73 -1.72 -31.11 1.25
C GLU A 73 -0.59 -32.11 1.54
N GLN A 74 0.67 -31.65 1.52
CA GLN A 74 1.83 -32.48 1.87
C GLN A 74 1.79 -32.95 3.32
N ASP A 75 1.43 -32.05 4.25
CA ASP A 75 1.43 -32.36 5.69
C ASP A 75 0.24 -33.25 6.09
N TYR A 76 -0.95 -32.99 5.52
CA TYR A 76 -2.18 -33.62 5.95
C TYR A 76 -2.76 -34.61 4.93
N SER A 77 -2.14 -34.79 3.74
CA SER A 77 -2.59 -35.65 2.63
C SER A 77 -4.03 -35.36 2.18
N ARG A 78 -4.49 -34.12 2.39
CA ARG A 78 -5.79 -33.61 1.94
C ARG A 78 -5.71 -32.12 1.67
N PHE A 79 -6.63 -31.61 0.84
CA PHE A 79 -6.82 -30.16 0.69
C PHE A 79 -7.55 -29.58 1.90
N PRO A 80 -7.30 -28.29 2.24
CA PRO A 80 -8.08 -27.62 3.28
C PRO A 80 -9.54 -27.45 2.84
N GLU A 81 -10.47 -27.59 3.75
CA GLU A 81 -11.89 -27.32 3.48
C GLU A 81 -12.17 -25.81 3.43
N THR A 82 -11.40 -25.04 4.20
CA THR A 82 -11.46 -23.57 4.26
C THR A 82 -10.09 -22.98 4.36
N LEU A 83 -9.90 -21.73 3.90
CA LEU A 83 -8.61 -21.01 4.05
C LEU A 83 -8.23 -20.78 5.52
N GLN A 84 -9.18 -20.88 6.44
CA GLN A 84 -8.92 -20.72 7.87
C GLN A 84 -8.00 -21.82 8.42
N GLU A 85 -8.04 -23.03 7.83
CA GLU A 85 -7.18 -24.14 8.22
C GLU A 85 -5.68 -23.87 7.96
N LEU A 86 -5.37 -22.94 7.03
CA LEU A 86 -3.99 -22.50 6.77
C LEU A 86 -3.43 -21.58 7.87
N VAL A 87 -4.32 -20.99 8.69
CA VAL A 87 -4.00 -20.06 9.76
C VAL A 87 -4.13 -20.70 11.14
N GLN A 88 -5.11 -21.61 11.28
CA GLN A 88 -5.37 -22.33 12.52
C GLN A 88 -5.31 -23.83 12.24
N PRO A 89 -4.55 -24.59 13.02
CA PRO A 89 -4.47 -26.04 12.84
C PRO A 89 -5.85 -26.69 12.82
N PRO A 90 -6.09 -27.69 11.94
CA PRO A 90 -7.34 -28.40 11.89
C PRO A 90 -7.63 -29.10 13.24
N ALA A 91 -8.89 -29.02 13.70
CA ALA A 91 -9.27 -29.60 15.00
C ALA A 91 -9.34 -31.14 15.01
N ASP A 92 -9.34 -31.75 13.83
CA ASP A 92 -9.38 -33.20 13.62
C ASP A 92 -8.00 -33.86 13.63
N VAL A 93 -6.91 -33.05 13.68
CA VAL A 93 -5.53 -33.56 13.67
C VAL A 93 -4.98 -33.62 15.09
N PRO A 94 -4.36 -34.75 15.49
CA PRO A 94 -3.71 -34.89 16.80
C PRO A 94 -2.60 -33.85 17.02
N ALA A 95 -2.45 -33.38 18.25
CA ALA A 95 -1.52 -32.30 18.58
C ALA A 95 -0.04 -32.60 18.27
N ASP A 96 0.34 -33.88 18.20
CA ASP A 96 1.69 -34.36 17.85
C ASP A 96 1.97 -34.35 16.34
N GLN A 97 0.93 -34.18 15.51
CA GLN A 97 1.02 -34.13 14.05
C GLN A 97 0.71 -32.73 13.48
N LEU A 98 0.53 -31.73 14.35
CA LEU A 98 0.21 -30.38 13.92
C LEU A 98 1.45 -29.68 13.35
N SER A 99 1.37 -29.25 12.09
CA SER A 99 2.35 -28.34 11.49
C SER A 99 2.09 -26.88 11.91
N PRO A 100 3.13 -26.05 12.03
CA PRO A 100 2.94 -24.64 12.34
C PRO A 100 2.17 -23.94 11.22
N PRO A 101 1.30 -22.95 11.54
CA PRO A 101 0.52 -22.25 10.53
C PRO A 101 1.43 -21.52 9.53
N THR A 102 1.18 -21.72 8.25
CA THR A 102 1.99 -21.18 7.16
C THR A 102 1.63 -19.71 6.88
N LEU A 103 0.40 -19.30 7.15
CA LEU A 103 -0.13 -17.97 6.91
C LEU A 103 -0.66 -17.33 8.19
N LYS A 104 -0.83 -16.02 8.15
CA LYS A 104 -1.50 -15.23 9.21
C LYS A 104 -2.87 -14.81 8.71
N ALA A 105 -3.83 -14.56 9.60
CA ALA A 105 -5.19 -14.14 9.25
C ALA A 105 -5.23 -12.91 8.32
N LYS A 106 -4.28 -11.98 8.45
CA LYS A 106 -4.15 -10.82 7.55
C LYS A 106 -3.79 -11.18 6.10
N ASP A 107 -3.20 -12.36 5.89
CA ASP A 107 -2.74 -12.79 4.57
C ASP A 107 -3.90 -13.39 3.77
N LEU A 108 -5.02 -13.74 4.44
CA LEU A 108 -6.27 -14.18 3.82
C LEU A 108 -7.14 -13.02 3.30
N LYS A 109 -6.70 -11.76 3.46
CA LYS A 109 -7.37 -10.60 2.90
C LYS A 109 -6.60 -10.05 1.69
N ASP A 110 -7.36 -9.66 0.68
CA ASP A 110 -6.83 -9.05 -0.52
C ASP A 110 -6.36 -7.58 -0.27
N PRO A 111 -5.73 -6.90 -1.26
CA PRO A 111 -5.28 -5.52 -1.10
C PRO A 111 -6.39 -4.47 -0.97
N TRP A 112 -7.63 -4.83 -1.23
CA TRP A 112 -8.80 -3.96 -1.05
C TRP A 112 -9.50 -4.20 0.29
N GLY A 113 -9.13 -5.28 1.03
CA GLY A 113 -9.66 -5.63 2.35
C GLY A 113 -10.72 -6.72 2.33
N ASN A 114 -11.06 -7.26 1.15
CA ASN A 114 -12.01 -8.36 0.99
C ASN A 114 -11.35 -9.69 1.33
N ASP A 115 -12.14 -10.69 1.72
CA ASP A 115 -11.66 -12.05 1.91
C ASP A 115 -11.54 -12.76 0.55
N PHE A 116 -10.52 -13.62 0.38
CA PHE A 116 -10.42 -14.46 -0.80
C PHE A 116 -11.55 -15.51 -0.82
N VAL A 117 -12.14 -15.70 -1.99
CA VAL A 117 -13.12 -16.77 -2.21
C VAL A 117 -12.36 -18.05 -2.56
N TYR A 118 -12.54 -19.07 -1.74
CA TYR A 118 -11.97 -20.41 -1.94
C TYR A 118 -13.09 -21.42 -2.17
N ARG A 119 -12.93 -22.26 -3.18
CA ARG A 119 -13.86 -23.34 -3.51
C ARG A 119 -13.09 -24.63 -3.71
N PHE A 120 -13.47 -25.65 -2.95
CA PHE A 120 -12.97 -27.01 -3.10
C PHE A 120 -14.14 -28.00 -3.07
N PRO A 121 -14.29 -28.89 -4.07
CA PRO A 121 -13.57 -28.90 -5.34
C PRO A 121 -13.85 -27.67 -6.20
N GLY A 122 -12.84 -27.26 -6.99
CA GLY A 122 -12.97 -26.12 -7.88
C GLY A 122 -13.78 -26.43 -9.15
N ASN A 123 -14.21 -25.40 -9.85
CA ASN A 123 -14.89 -25.54 -11.14
C ASN A 123 -13.89 -25.61 -12.32
N ASN A 124 -12.76 -24.92 -12.20
CA ASN A 124 -11.75 -24.82 -13.28
C ASN A 124 -10.52 -25.68 -13.01
N PHE A 125 -10.12 -25.79 -11.74
CA PHE A 125 -9.00 -26.60 -11.28
C PHE A 125 -9.41 -27.46 -10.08
N THR A 126 -8.43 -28.11 -9.44
CA THR A 126 -8.63 -28.86 -8.20
C THR A 126 -9.32 -27.99 -7.15
N TYR A 127 -8.96 -26.73 -7.09
CA TYR A 127 -9.62 -25.68 -6.29
C TYR A 127 -9.58 -24.35 -7.05
N ASP A 128 -10.55 -23.50 -6.80
CA ASP A 128 -10.59 -22.12 -7.31
C ASP A 128 -10.26 -21.15 -6.18
N LEU A 129 -9.37 -20.18 -6.44
CA LEU A 129 -9.02 -19.12 -5.52
C LEU A 129 -9.17 -17.76 -6.23
N ILE A 130 -10.03 -16.90 -5.69
CA ILE A 130 -10.48 -15.67 -6.35
C ILE A 130 -10.42 -14.50 -5.38
N SER A 131 -9.83 -13.38 -5.82
CA SER A 131 -10.07 -12.06 -5.22
C SER A 131 -11.09 -11.33 -6.07
N LEU A 132 -12.13 -10.79 -5.44
CA LEU A 132 -13.22 -10.07 -6.11
C LEU A 132 -12.90 -8.60 -6.43
N GLY A 133 -11.61 -8.20 -6.37
CA GLY A 133 -11.21 -6.84 -6.70
C GLY A 133 -11.72 -5.77 -5.74
N ALA A 134 -11.82 -4.54 -6.24
CA ALA A 134 -12.15 -3.37 -5.43
C ALA A 134 -13.61 -3.29 -5.01
N ASP A 135 -14.53 -3.85 -5.77
CA ASP A 135 -15.97 -3.79 -5.52
C ASP A 135 -16.50 -4.97 -4.68
N GLY A 136 -15.68 -6.02 -4.49
CA GLY A 136 -16.07 -7.20 -3.74
C GLY A 136 -17.19 -8.02 -4.40
N ALA A 137 -17.42 -7.83 -5.72
CA ALA A 137 -18.44 -8.52 -6.50
C ALA A 137 -17.79 -9.32 -7.63
N GLN A 138 -18.44 -10.42 -8.04
CA GLN A 138 -17.91 -11.24 -9.12
C GLN A 138 -17.99 -10.53 -10.47
N GLY A 139 -16.88 -10.51 -11.22
CA GLY A 139 -16.76 -9.85 -12.51
C GLY A 139 -16.05 -8.49 -12.41
N GLY A 140 -16.53 -7.48 -13.15
CA GLY A 140 -15.98 -6.13 -13.16
C GLY A 140 -14.82 -5.91 -14.14
N GLU A 141 -14.36 -4.65 -14.21
CA GLU A 141 -13.24 -4.24 -15.07
C GLU A 141 -12.23 -3.39 -14.30
N GLY A 142 -10.99 -3.37 -14.76
CA GLY A 142 -9.93 -2.55 -14.17
C GLY A 142 -9.58 -2.95 -12.75
N GLU A 143 -9.81 -2.09 -11.75
CA GLU A 143 -9.58 -2.38 -10.34
C GLU A 143 -10.65 -3.28 -9.72
N ALA A 144 -11.84 -3.32 -10.32
CA ALA A 144 -12.95 -4.19 -9.90
C ALA A 144 -12.87 -5.58 -10.54
N ALA A 145 -11.95 -5.81 -11.47
CA ALA A 145 -11.80 -7.11 -12.11
C ALA A 145 -11.34 -8.18 -11.11
N ASP A 146 -11.95 -9.37 -11.23
CA ASP A 146 -11.54 -10.55 -10.46
C ASP A 146 -10.09 -10.93 -10.76
N VAL A 147 -9.36 -11.32 -9.73
CA VAL A 147 -8.02 -11.90 -9.83
C VAL A 147 -8.10 -13.36 -9.38
N THR A 148 -7.80 -14.26 -10.30
CA THR A 148 -7.97 -15.71 -10.10
C THR A 148 -6.62 -16.43 -10.17
N ASN A 149 -6.60 -17.68 -9.74
CA ASN A 149 -5.46 -18.59 -9.85
C ASN A 149 -5.40 -19.35 -11.19
N TYR A 150 -6.28 -19.02 -12.12
CA TYR A 150 -6.38 -19.64 -13.45
C TYR A 150 -6.44 -18.60 -14.56
#